data_d2b810db7c701fe074bbd3672b842a8b
#
_entry.id   d2b810db7c701fe074bbd3672b842a8b
#
_cell.length_a   1.000
_cell.length_b   1.000
_cell.length_c   1.000
_cell.angle_alpha   90.00
_cell.angle_beta   90.00
_cell.angle_gamma   90.00
#
_symmetry.space_group_name_H-M   'P 1'
#
loop_
_entity.id
_entity.type
_entity.pdbx_description
1 polymer ?
#
loop_
_entity_poly.entity_id
_entity_poly.type
_entity_poly.pdbx_seq_one_letter_code
_entity_poly.pdbx_strand_id
1 'polypeptide(L)'
;MAFRASHLSLALSLVALALAGVAIYRNTYEAMNMGLQKLSPNFELSESAVSILTLNNNVDQQNSHELSQQSPESCVFSAVRGVVDSAIDTERRMGASLIRLHFHDCFVDGCDGGILLDDIAGSFQGEQTSPPNDNSARGYEVIAQAKQSVKDTCPNISVSCADILAIAARDSVVKLGGQTYNIALGRRDARTANFTGALTQLPAPFDNLTVQITKFSDKNFTVREMVALAGAHTVGFTRCVTVCNSNNVNPAASLSCNCSVTQNNTNLQQLDTTPTVFDKVYYEDLNRNQGILFSDQVLTGNTTTAAIVTTYSNDSNVLFGDFAAAMIKMGNLPPSQGVQLEIRDVCSRVNPSSVASM
;
A
#
# COMPACT_ATOMS: atom_id res chain seq x y z
N MET A 1 26.93 -28.95 -7.47
CA MET A 1 26.92 -27.96 -8.58
C MET A 1 26.10 -28.39 -9.80
N ALA A 2 25.27 -29.41 -9.72
CA ALA A 2 24.51 -29.94 -10.89
C ALA A 2 23.06 -29.42 -11.02
N PHE A 3 22.53 -28.72 -10.05
CA PHE A 3 21.10 -28.30 -10.04
C PHE A 3 20.81 -26.93 -10.71
N ARG A 4 21.81 -26.15 -11.05
CA ARG A 4 21.61 -24.82 -11.73
C ARG A 4 21.61 -24.89 -13.27
N ALA A 5 22.06 -25.98 -13.85
CA ALA A 5 22.13 -26.10 -15.32
C ALA A 5 20.77 -26.51 -15.97
N SER A 6 19.89 -27.17 -15.25
CA SER A 6 18.61 -27.68 -15.80
C SER A 6 17.56 -26.59 -16.00
N HIS A 7 17.49 -25.58 -15.14
CA HIS A 7 16.49 -24.51 -15.28
C HIS A 7 16.83 -23.50 -16.37
N LEU A 8 18.12 -23.24 -16.61
CA LEU A 8 18.55 -22.35 -17.69
C LEU A 8 18.31 -22.99 -19.08
N SER A 9 18.50 -24.31 -19.18
CA SER A 9 18.22 -25.08 -20.40
C SER A 9 16.73 -25.10 -20.74
N LEU A 10 15.85 -25.23 -19.72
CA LEU A 10 14.40 -25.25 -19.92
C LEU A 10 13.86 -23.88 -20.36
N ALA A 11 14.36 -22.79 -19.76
CA ALA A 11 13.98 -21.42 -20.14
C ALA A 11 14.42 -21.06 -21.56
N LEU A 12 15.62 -21.44 -21.97
CA LEU A 12 16.13 -21.24 -23.34
C LEU A 12 15.33 -22.06 -24.35
N SER A 13 14.89 -23.27 -24.01
CA SER A 13 14.04 -24.11 -24.86
C SER A 13 12.64 -23.52 -25.07
N LEU A 14 12.04 -22.93 -24.03
CA LEU A 14 10.73 -22.27 -24.12
C LEU A 14 10.78 -20.99 -24.95
N VAL A 15 11.83 -20.20 -24.83
CA VAL A 15 12.05 -18.99 -25.65
C VAL A 15 12.29 -19.38 -27.12
N ALA A 16 13.06 -20.43 -27.38
CA ALA A 16 13.28 -20.92 -28.74
C ALA A 16 11.99 -21.46 -29.39
N LEU A 17 11.13 -22.14 -28.62
CA LEU A 17 9.83 -22.61 -29.09
C LEU A 17 8.86 -21.45 -29.38
N ALA A 18 8.85 -20.40 -28.57
CA ALA A 18 8.04 -19.21 -28.82
C ALA A 18 8.50 -18.45 -30.08
N LEU A 19 9.80 -18.29 -30.27
CA LEU A 19 10.37 -17.66 -31.46
C LEU A 19 10.13 -18.49 -32.73
N ALA A 20 10.21 -19.80 -32.64
CA ALA A 20 9.87 -20.71 -33.74
C ALA A 20 8.36 -20.65 -34.09
N GLY A 21 7.48 -20.54 -33.10
CA GLY A 21 6.05 -20.37 -33.30
C GLY A 21 5.73 -19.07 -34.05
N VAL A 22 6.37 -17.95 -33.70
CA VAL A 22 6.19 -16.65 -34.40
C VAL A 22 6.72 -16.71 -35.82
N ALA A 23 7.86 -17.36 -36.07
CA ALA A 23 8.43 -17.52 -37.40
C ALA A 23 7.54 -18.42 -38.32
N ILE A 24 6.97 -19.50 -37.77
CA ILE A 24 6.03 -20.38 -38.49
C ILE A 24 4.76 -19.60 -38.82
N TYR A 25 4.20 -18.82 -37.87
CA TYR A 25 3.00 -18.02 -38.11
C TYR A 25 3.24 -16.97 -39.22
N ARG A 26 4.40 -16.31 -39.21
CA ARG A 26 4.76 -15.31 -40.21
C ARG A 26 4.94 -15.92 -41.61
N ASN A 27 5.60 -17.06 -41.71
CA ASN A 27 5.77 -17.77 -42.99
C ASN A 27 4.46 -18.31 -43.54
N THR A 28 3.54 -18.80 -42.70
CA THR A 28 2.21 -19.24 -43.16
C THR A 28 1.34 -18.07 -43.60
N TYR A 29 1.44 -16.90 -42.94
CA TYR A 29 0.74 -15.71 -43.35
C TYR A 29 1.23 -15.14 -44.66
N GLU A 30 2.53 -15.08 -44.91
CA GLU A 30 3.10 -14.66 -46.20
C GLU A 30 2.79 -15.64 -47.33
N ALA A 31 2.80 -16.94 -47.04
CA ALA A 31 2.41 -17.98 -48.01
C ALA A 31 0.91 -17.93 -48.35
N MET A 32 0.05 -17.63 -47.38
CA MET A 32 -1.39 -17.42 -47.64
C MET A 32 -1.65 -16.17 -48.48
N ASN A 33 -0.96 -15.06 -48.22
CA ASN A 33 -1.09 -13.82 -49.01
C ASN A 33 -0.61 -13.99 -50.45
N MET A 34 0.52 -14.68 -50.65
CA MET A 34 1.02 -14.99 -52.01
C MET A 34 0.12 -16.01 -52.73
N GLY A 35 -0.53 -16.95 -52.02
CA GLY A 35 -1.48 -17.89 -52.55
C GLY A 35 -2.79 -17.25 -53.01
N LEU A 36 -3.28 -16.27 -52.27
CA LEU A 36 -4.51 -15.53 -52.57
C LEU A 36 -4.35 -14.63 -53.81
N GLN A 37 -3.19 -14.02 -54.01
CA GLN A 37 -2.89 -13.19 -55.19
C GLN A 37 -2.77 -14.00 -56.49
N LYS A 38 -2.50 -15.33 -56.40
CA LYS A 38 -2.40 -16.21 -57.55
C LYS A 38 -3.74 -16.85 -57.98
N LEU A 39 -4.77 -16.82 -57.12
CA LEU A 39 -6.00 -17.53 -57.32
C LEU A 39 -7.13 -16.71 -57.99
N SER A 40 -7.08 -15.39 -58.02
CA SER A 40 -8.03 -14.55 -58.76
C SER A 40 -7.51 -13.12 -59.00
N PRO A 41 -7.29 -12.71 -60.26
CA PRO A 41 -6.87 -11.33 -60.55
C PRO A 41 -7.96 -10.28 -60.34
N ASN A 42 -9.17 -10.66 -59.99
CA ASN A 42 -10.33 -9.78 -59.78
C ASN A 42 -10.97 -9.91 -58.39
N PHE A 43 -10.19 -10.29 -57.35
CA PHE A 43 -10.69 -10.36 -55.99
C PHE A 43 -10.54 -8.98 -55.33
N GLU A 44 -11.60 -8.18 -55.37
CA GLU A 44 -11.72 -6.99 -54.51
C GLU A 44 -12.19 -7.40 -53.12
N LEU A 45 -11.38 -7.11 -52.11
CA LEU A 45 -11.79 -7.23 -50.71
C LEU A 45 -12.96 -6.25 -50.47
N SER A 46 -14.04 -6.74 -49.89
CA SER A 46 -15.15 -5.87 -49.51
C SER A 46 -14.66 -4.75 -48.58
N GLU A 47 -15.23 -3.55 -48.66
CA GLU A 47 -14.90 -2.42 -47.83
C GLU A 47 -14.92 -2.75 -46.31
N SER A 48 -15.76 -3.70 -45.89
CA SER A 48 -15.82 -4.23 -44.54
C SER A 48 -14.55 -5.00 -44.14
N ALA A 49 -13.97 -5.79 -45.05
CA ALA A 49 -12.73 -6.55 -44.77
C ALA A 49 -11.51 -5.64 -44.71
N VAL A 50 -11.47 -4.62 -45.55
CA VAL A 50 -10.43 -3.56 -45.50
C VAL A 50 -10.53 -2.73 -44.23
N SER A 51 -11.76 -2.43 -43.80
CA SER A 51 -11.98 -1.69 -42.52
C SER A 51 -11.56 -2.49 -41.29
N ILE A 52 -11.80 -3.80 -41.27
CA ILE A 52 -11.37 -4.69 -40.17
C ILE A 52 -9.83 -4.81 -40.13
N LEU A 53 -9.17 -4.93 -41.28
CA LEU A 53 -7.72 -5.01 -41.36
C LEU A 53 -7.05 -3.68 -40.97
N THR A 54 -7.63 -2.55 -41.34
CA THR A 54 -7.13 -1.22 -40.93
C THR A 54 -7.38 -0.96 -39.45
N LEU A 55 -8.50 -1.41 -38.89
CA LEU A 55 -8.77 -1.32 -37.44
C LEU A 55 -7.79 -2.18 -36.64
N ASN A 56 -7.51 -3.40 -37.05
CA ASN A 56 -6.54 -4.28 -36.37
C ASN A 56 -5.12 -3.73 -36.44
N ASN A 57 -4.68 -3.20 -37.59
CA ASN A 57 -3.37 -2.56 -37.72
C ASN A 57 -3.25 -1.28 -36.87
N ASN A 58 -4.33 -0.51 -36.74
CA ASN A 58 -4.35 0.67 -35.87
C ASN A 58 -4.35 0.28 -34.39
N VAL A 59 -5.01 -0.80 -33.97
CA VAL A 59 -4.98 -1.32 -32.61
C VAL A 59 -3.60 -1.85 -32.26
N ASP A 60 -2.92 -2.56 -33.15
CA ASP A 60 -1.56 -3.05 -32.93
C ASP A 60 -0.53 -1.90 -32.93
N GLN A 61 -0.71 -0.85 -33.74
CA GLN A 61 0.13 0.34 -33.69
C GLN A 61 -0.15 1.21 -32.46
N GLN A 62 -1.40 1.33 -32.02
CA GLN A 62 -1.72 2.00 -30.76
C GLN A 62 -1.15 1.26 -29.56
N ASN A 63 -1.30 -0.06 -29.48
CA ASN A 63 -0.73 -0.88 -28.42
C ASN A 63 0.82 -0.85 -28.41
N SER A 64 1.48 -0.79 -29.56
CA SER A 64 2.93 -0.63 -29.64
C SER A 64 3.40 0.79 -29.30
N HIS A 65 2.57 1.82 -29.54
CA HIS A 65 2.84 3.20 -29.13
C HIS A 65 2.53 3.43 -27.65
N GLU A 66 1.52 2.76 -27.07
CA GLU A 66 1.23 2.81 -25.65
C GLU A 66 2.33 2.11 -24.81
N LEU A 67 2.95 1.06 -25.31
CA LEU A 67 4.13 0.42 -24.70
C LEU A 67 5.38 1.31 -24.72
N SER A 68 5.43 2.34 -25.57
CA SER A 68 6.60 3.24 -25.70
C SER A 68 6.44 4.57 -24.94
N GLN A 69 5.27 4.88 -24.35
CA GLN A 69 5.02 6.07 -23.55
C GLN A 69 4.40 5.72 -22.19
N GLN A 70 5.07 4.89 -21.42
CA GLN A 70 4.80 4.83 -19.99
C GLN A 70 5.16 6.19 -19.41
N SER A 71 4.16 6.93 -18.89
CA SER A 71 4.45 8.20 -18.21
C SER A 71 5.46 7.94 -17.08
N PRO A 72 6.34 8.88 -16.76
CA PRO A 72 7.27 8.73 -15.63
C PRO A 72 6.60 8.23 -14.36
N GLU A 73 5.40 8.72 -14.05
CA GLU A 73 4.61 8.28 -12.90
C GLU A 73 4.18 6.81 -13.00
N SER A 74 3.77 6.35 -14.17
CA SER A 74 3.40 4.95 -14.41
C SER A 74 4.54 3.97 -14.12
N CYS A 75 5.78 4.34 -14.45
CA CYS A 75 6.97 3.56 -14.10
C CYS A 75 7.11 3.42 -12.58
N VAL A 76 7.01 4.53 -11.83
CA VAL A 76 7.11 4.55 -10.36
C VAL A 76 6.03 3.65 -9.73
N PHE A 77 4.78 3.82 -10.14
CA PHE A 77 3.67 3.01 -9.63
C PHE A 77 3.88 1.52 -9.88
N SER A 78 4.37 1.14 -11.06
CA SER A 78 4.62 -0.27 -11.40
C SER A 78 5.78 -0.86 -10.60
N ALA A 79 6.86 -0.11 -10.42
CA ALA A 79 8.03 -0.53 -9.67
C ALA A 79 7.70 -0.76 -8.17
N VAL A 80 6.95 0.16 -7.55
CA VAL A 80 6.53 0.02 -6.15
C VAL A 80 5.55 -1.15 -6.00
N ARG A 81 4.56 -1.25 -6.88
CA ARG A 81 3.56 -2.35 -6.85
C ARG A 81 4.21 -3.72 -6.92
N GLY A 82 5.20 -3.92 -7.79
CA GLY A 82 5.88 -5.21 -7.92
C GLY A 82 6.52 -5.66 -6.60
N VAL A 83 7.12 -4.75 -5.86
CA VAL A 83 7.73 -5.04 -4.55
C VAL A 83 6.67 -5.30 -3.49
N VAL A 84 5.62 -4.47 -3.44
CA VAL A 84 4.51 -4.62 -2.48
C VAL A 84 3.77 -5.93 -2.67
N ASP A 85 3.43 -6.28 -3.91
CA ASP A 85 2.75 -7.53 -4.24
C ASP A 85 3.58 -8.73 -3.80
N SER A 86 4.88 -8.74 -4.12
CA SER A 86 5.80 -9.82 -3.70
C SER A 86 5.90 -9.95 -2.17
N ALA A 87 5.97 -8.84 -1.46
CA ALA A 87 6.03 -8.84 0.00
C ALA A 87 4.74 -9.39 0.63
N ILE A 88 3.56 -9.00 0.10
CA ILE A 88 2.26 -9.48 0.57
C ILE A 88 2.01 -10.95 0.18
N ASP A 89 2.47 -11.39 -0.98
CA ASP A 89 2.39 -12.80 -1.38
C ASP A 89 3.26 -13.70 -0.49
N THR A 90 4.40 -13.17 -0.01
CA THR A 90 5.28 -13.86 0.94
C THR A 90 4.69 -13.89 2.35
N GLU A 91 4.15 -12.76 2.81
CA GLU A 91 3.51 -12.61 4.12
C GLU A 91 2.26 -11.71 4.00
N ARG A 92 1.08 -12.30 3.98
CA ARG A 92 -0.22 -11.57 3.82
C ARG A 92 -0.39 -10.40 4.80
N ARG A 93 0.13 -10.54 6.02
CA ARG A 93 0.09 -9.50 7.05
C ARG A 93 0.87 -8.24 6.67
N MET A 94 1.81 -8.32 5.73
CA MET A 94 2.61 -7.17 5.31
C MET A 94 1.75 -6.04 4.75
N GLY A 95 0.66 -6.35 4.06
CA GLY A 95 -0.26 -5.33 3.57
C GLY A 95 -0.84 -4.46 4.69
N ALA A 96 -1.33 -5.07 5.77
CA ALA A 96 -1.78 -4.33 6.94
C ALA A 96 -0.66 -3.49 7.58
N SER A 97 0.58 -4.02 7.60
CA SER A 97 1.74 -3.31 8.12
C SER A 97 2.06 -2.04 7.33
N LEU A 98 1.99 -2.10 5.99
CA LEU A 98 2.25 -0.96 5.11
C LEU A 98 1.15 0.11 5.18
N ILE A 99 -0.12 -0.30 5.28
CA ILE A 99 -1.24 0.63 5.51
C ILE A 99 -1.03 1.38 6.83
N ARG A 100 -0.70 0.67 7.90
CA ARG A 100 -0.45 1.25 9.21
C ARG A 100 0.79 2.16 9.21
N LEU A 101 1.85 1.76 8.54
CA LEU A 101 3.09 2.55 8.46
C LEU A 101 2.82 3.91 7.81
N HIS A 102 2.01 3.95 6.75
CA HIS A 102 1.59 5.20 6.12
C HIS A 102 0.71 6.07 7.03
N PHE A 103 -0.21 5.46 7.79
CA PHE A 103 -1.00 6.18 8.78
C PHE A 103 -0.11 6.81 9.86
N HIS A 104 0.83 6.04 10.40
CA HIS A 104 1.74 6.53 11.43
C HIS A 104 2.65 7.65 10.93
N ASP A 105 3.12 7.58 9.69
CA ASP A 105 3.84 8.67 9.04
C ASP A 105 2.99 9.94 8.99
N CYS A 106 1.84 9.84 8.33
CA CYS A 106 0.99 11.01 8.05
C CYS A 106 0.41 11.68 9.30
N PHE A 107 0.13 10.91 10.37
CA PHE A 107 -0.43 11.45 11.60
C PHE A 107 0.61 12.12 12.50
N VAL A 108 1.90 11.90 12.26
CA VAL A 108 3.00 12.57 12.96
C VAL A 108 3.61 13.59 12.02
N ASP A 109 3.30 14.86 12.25
CA ASP A 109 3.84 16.00 11.51
C ASP A 109 3.56 16.03 9.98
N GLY A 110 2.65 15.19 9.47
CA GLY A 110 2.28 15.12 8.07
C GLY A 110 3.02 14.01 7.30
N CYS A 111 2.63 13.76 6.06
CA CYS A 111 3.20 12.68 5.25
C CYS A 111 4.58 13.07 4.71
N ASP A 112 5.62 12.92 5.52
CA ASP A 112 6.98 13.37 5.23
C ASP A 112 8.06 12.29 5.37
N GLY A 113 7.65 11.04 5.58
CA GLY A 113 8.58 9.92 5.71
C GLY A 113 9.42 9.96 7.00
N GLY A 114 9.04 10.74 8.01
CA GLY A 114 9.75 10.88 9.29
C GLY A 114 9.95 9.54 10.00
N ILE A 115 8.91 8.71 10.00
CA ILE A 115 8.93 7.37 10.60
C ILE A 115 9.96 6.41 9.98
N LEU A 116 10.41 6.70 8.76
CA LEU A 116 11.37 5.83 8.05
C LEU A 116 12.83 6.06 8.48
N LEU A 117 13.11 7.14 9.23
CA LEU A 117 14.47 7.46 9.68
C LEU A 117 14.91 6.55 10.82
N ASP A 118 16.09 5.96 10.67
CA ASP A 118 16.72 5.14 11.71
C ASP A 118 17.29 6.02 12.83
N ASP A 119 17.27 5.50 14.06
CA ASP A 119 17.94 6.12 15.19
C ASP A 119 19.45 6.16 14.98
N ILE A 120 20.09 7.23 15.43
CA ILE A 120 21.55 7.34 15.49
C ILE A 120 21.95 7.45 16.95
N ALA A 121 22.61 6.43 17.47
CA ALA A 121 22.97 6.31 18.86
C ALA A 121 23.69 7.58 19.38
N GLY A 122 23.14 8.17 20.44
CA GLY A 122 23.68 9.38 21.09
C GLY A 122 23.49 10.70 20.32
N SER A 123 22.81 10.70 19.18
CA SER A 123 22.68 11.89 18.33
C SER A 123 21.27 12.13 17.80
N PHE A 124 20.52 11.11 17.43
CA PHE A 124 19.20 11.25 16.82
C PHE A 124 18.28 10.11 17.28
N GLN A 125 17.10 10.47 17.78
CA GLN A 125 16.04 9.54 18.13
C GLN A 125 14.88 9.74 17.18
N GLY A 126 14.60 8.70 16.39
CA GLY A 126 13.52 8.67 15.41
C GLY A 126 12.19 8.22 16.00
N GLU A 127 11.19 8.10 15.14
CA GLU A 127 9.85 7.68 15.52
C GLU A 127 9.75 6.16 15.70
N GLN A 128 10.66 5.37 15.12
CA GLN A 128 10.61 3.90 15.15
C GLN A 128 10.65 3.33 16.56
N THR A 129 11.43 3.95 17.44
CA THR A 129 11.58 3.54 18.85
C THR A 129 10.61 4.22 19.81
N SER A 130 9.72 5.07 19.29
CA SER A 130 8.61 5.60 20.09
C SER A 130 7.62 4.50 20.45
N PRO A 131 7.05 4.48 21.67
CA PRO A 131 6.18 3.42 22.17
C PRO A 131 5.06 2.94 21.23
N PRO A 132 4.39 3.81 20.45
CA PRO A 132 3.39 3.34 19.49
C PRO A 132 3.97 2.51 18.33
N ASN A 133 5.26 2.68 18.04
CA ASN A 133 5.94 2.08 16.91
C ASN A 133 6.89 0.95 17.32
N ASP A 134 7.51 1.10 18.49
CA ASP A 134 8.55 0.19 18.97
C ASP A 134 8.10 -1.26 18.92
N ASN A 135 8.91 -2.08 18.25
CA ASN A 135 8.65 -3.50 18.03
C ASN A 135 7.26 -3.83 17.43
N SER A 136 6.51 -2.85 16.90
CA SER A 136 5.15 -3.04 16.35
C SER A 136 4.97 -2.54 14.92
N ALA A 137 5.59 -1.44 14.53
CA ALA A 137 5.63 -0.97 13.16
C ALA A 137 6.59 -1.83 12.33
N ARG A 138 6.22 -2.11 11.09
CA ARG A 138 6.91 -3.06 10.20
C ARG A 138 6.82 -2.59 8.75
N GLY A 139 7.68 -3.15 7.87
CA GLY A 139 7.64 -2.89 6.44
C GLY A 139 8.65 -1.85 5.98
N TYR A 140 9.54 -1.39 6.86
CA TYR A 140 10.62 -0.45 6.52
C TYR A 140 11.50 -0.99 5.40
N GLU A 141 11.81 -2.29 5.45
CA GLU A 141 12.57 -3.02 4.44
C GLU A 141 11.86 -3.08 3.09
N VAL A 142 10.53 -3.17 3.08
CA VAL A 142 9.72 -3.17 1.85
C VAL A 142 9.78 -1.78 1.19
N ILE A 143 9.68 -0.71 1.97
CA ILE A 143 9.82 0.66 1.46
C ILE A 143 11.23 0.91 0.92
N ALA A 144 12.26 0.42 1.60
CA ALA A 144 13.65 0.52 1.12
C ALA A 144 13.85 -0.25 -0.20
N GLN A 145 13.31 -1.45 -0.33
CA GLN A 145 13.33 -2.24 -1.57
C GLN A 145 12.54 -1.55 -2.70
N ALA A 146 11.38 -0.98 -2.39
CA ALA A 146 10.58 -0.24 -3.37
C ALA A 146 11.33 1.02 -3.86
N LYS A 147 12.02 1.75 -2.96
CA LYS A 147 12.88 2.87 -3.33
C LYS A 147 14.01 2.43 -4.28
N GLN A 148 14.65 1.30 -3.98
CA GLN A 148 15.69 0.76 -4.84
C GLN A 148 15.13 0.31 -6.19
N SER A 149 13.99 -0.39 -6.21
CA SER A 149 13.32 -0.81 -7.44
C SER A 149 13.00 0.38 -8.36
N VAL A 150 12.51 1.50 -7.80
CA VAL A 150 12.26 2.72 -8.58
C VAL A 150 13.55 3.28 -9.16
N LYS A 151 14.64 3.32 -8.39
CA LYS A 151 15.94 3.78 -8.89
C LYS A 151 16.48 2.93 -10.06
N ASP A 152 16.28 1.62 -9.98
CA ASP A 152 16.81 0.67 -10.96
C ASP A 152 15.99 0.64 -12.26
N THR A 153 14.66 0.81 -12.14
CA THR A 153 13.74 0.66 -13.28
C THR A 153 13.27 1.96 -13.89
N CYS A 154 13.32 3.07 -13.13
CA CYS A 154 12.84 4.38 -13.56
C CYS A 154 13.97 5.43 -13.49
N PRO A 155 15.04 5.28 -14.26
CA PRO A 155 16.17 6.20 -14.23
C PRO A 155 15.70 7.62 -14.58
N ASN A 156 16.28 8.62 -13.93
CA ASN A 156 15.94 10.05 -14.08
C ASN A 156 14.63 10.51 -13.41
N ILE A 157 13.96 9.64 -12.65
CA ILE A 157 12.81 10.04 -11.85
C ILE A 157 13.24 10.13 -10.38
N SER A 158 13.05 11.30 -9.80
CA SER A 158 13.27 11.52 -8.37
C SER A 158 11.93 11.47 -7.65
N VAL A 159 11.75 10.48 -6.77
CA VAL A 159 10.53 10.28 -5.98
C VAL A 159 10.89 10.18 -4.50
N SER A 160 10.13 10.79 -3.63
CA SER A 160 10.37 10.77 -2.18
C SER A 160 10.03 9.40 -1.56
N CYS A 161 10.59 9.10 -0.40
CA CYS A 161 10.23 7.93 0.39
C CYS A 161 8.79 8.03 0.90
N ALA A 162 8.31 9.24 1.21
CA ALA A 162 6.92 9.51 1.56
C ALA A 162 5.95 9.18 0.41
N ASP A 163 6.30 9.49 -0.84
CA ASP A 163 5.49 9.08 -2.00
C ASP A 163 5.46 7.56 -2.17
N ILE A 164 6.62 6.90 -2.02
CA ILE A 164 6.71 5.43 -2.10
C ILE A 164 5.84 4.78 -1.02
N LEU A 165 5.86 5.32 0.21
CA LEU A 165 5.05 4.81 1.31
C LEU A 165 3.55 4.98 1.04
N ALA A 166 3.13 6.12 0.48
CA ALA A 166 1.74 6.35 0.10
C ALA A 166 1.28 5.37 -1.00
N ILE A 167 2.12 5.13 -2.02
CA ILE A 167 1.83 4.15 -3.07
C ILE A 167 1.73 2.74 -2.47
N ALA A 168 2.67 2.36 -1.61
CA ALA A 168 2.70 1.05 -0.96
C ALA A 168 1.44 0.80 -0.14
N ALA A 169 0.95 1.80 0.59
CA ALA A 169 -0.30 1.71 1.35
C ALA A 169 -1.52 1.47 0.42
N ARG A 170 -1.64 2.25 -0.69
CA ARG A 170 -2.71 2.07 -1.67
C ARG A 170 -2.66 0.68 -2.31
N ASP A 171 -1.48 0.25 -2.75
CA ASP A 171 -1.32 -1.05 -3.40
C ASP A 171 -1.59 -2.21 -2.43
N SER A 172 -1.30 -2.02 -1.14
CA SER A 172 -1.66 -2.96 -0.09
C SER A 172 -3.17 -3.09 0.09
N VAL A 173 -3.91 -1.97 0.11
CA VAL A 173 -5.38 -1.99 0.16
C VAL A 173 -5.94 -2.78 -1.03
N VAL A 174 -5.46 -2.50 -2.24
CA VAL A 174 -5.91 -3.19 -3.48
C VAL A 174 -5.57 -4.68 -3.43
N LYS A 175 -4.34 -5.05 -3.06
CA LYS A 175 -3.88 -6.44 -2.99
C LYS A 175 -4.67 -7.27 -1.98
N LEU A 176 -5.19 -6.62 -0.93
CA LEU A 176 -6.02 -7.27 0.08
C LEU A 176 -7.53 -7.27 -0.26
N GLY A 177 -7.94 -6.68 -1.38
CA GLY A 177 -9.32 -6.72 -1.88
C GLY A 177 -10.10 -5.41 -1.76
N GLY A 178 -9.49 -4.36 -1.25
CA GLY A 178 -10.10 -3.03 -1.17
C GLY A 178 -10.10 -2.29 -2.50
N GLN A 179 -10.79 -1.15 -2.55
CA GLN A 179 -10.88 -0.31 -3.74
C GLN A 179 -9.62 0.53 -3.93
N THR A 180 -9.18 0.68 -5.18
CA THR A 180 -8.08 1.58 -5.54
C THR A 180 -8.50 3.04 -5.42
N TYR A 181 -7.50 3.91 -5.19
CA TYR A 181 -7.67 5.37 -5.19
C TYR A 181 -6.44 6.07 -5.78
N ASN A 182 -6.63 7.30 -6.23
CA ASN A 182 -5.57 8.08 -6.85
C ASN A 182 -4.61 8.64 -5.81
N ILE A 183 -3.32 8.61 -6.12
CA ILE A 183 -2.25 9.21 -5.32
C ILE A 183 -1.54 10.25 -6.19
N ALA A 184 -1.55 11.50 -5.74
CA ALA A 184 -0.67 12.51 -6.30
C ALA A 184 0.74 12.32 -5.74
N LEU A 185 1.76 12.43 -6.61
CA LEU A 185 3.16 12.46 -6.21
C LEU A 185 3.58 13.91 -5.89
N GLY A 186 4.70 14.06 -5.20
CA GLY A 186 5.28 15.36 -4.90
C GLY A 186 5.51 15.61 -3.40
N ARG A 187 5.25 14.63 -2.55
CA ARG A 187 5.66 14.68 -1.12
C ARG A 187 7.16 14.81 -1.04
N ARG A 188 7.63 15.33 0.07
CA ARG A 188 9.06 15.46 0.34
C ARG A 188 9.37 14.85 1.69
N ASP A 189 10.56 14.33 1.81
CA ASP A 189 11.03 13.64 3.00
C ASP A 189 11.61 14.62 4.02
N ALA A 190 11.20 14.48 5.28
CA ALA A 190 11.75 15.25 6.39
C ALA A 190 13.23 14.90 6.64
N ARG A 191 13.98 15.87 7.15
CA ARG A 191 15.36 15.69 7.63
C ARG A 191 15.43 15.40 9.13
N THR A 192 14.28 15.35 9.80
CA THR A 192 14.10 15.09 11.22
C THR A 192 12.93 14.14 11.42
N ALA A 193 12.81 13.56 12.61
CA ALA A 193 11.66 12.78 13.03
C ALA A 193 11.18 13.27 14.40
N ASN A 194 9.94 12.96 14.76
CA ASN A 194 9.30 13.46 15.96
C ASN A 194 8.89 12.32 16.91
N PHE A 195 9.86 11.84 17.71
CA PHE A 195 9.62 10.79 18.72
C PHE A 195 8.43 11.12 19.64
N THR A 196 8.39 12.35 20.17
CA THR A 196 7.32 12.80 21.07
C THR A 196 6.00 12.97 20.31
N GLY A 197 6.05 13.43 19.06
CA GLY A 197 4.89 13.52 18.17
C GLY A 197 4.26 12.16 17.97
N ALA A 198 5.03 11.12 17.73
CA ALA A 198 4.52 9.76 17.60
C ALA A 198 3.77 9.30 18.88
N LEU A 199 4.26 9.67 20.06
CA LEU A 199 3.59 9.34 21.32
C LEU A 199 2.29 10.12 21.54
N THR A 200 2.21 11.37 21.13
CA THR A 200 1.12 12.29 21.48
C THR A 200 0.06 12.46 20.40
N GLN A 201 0.44 12.39 19.12
CA GLN A 201 -0.47 12.62 18.00
C GLN A 201 -1.18 11.36 17.52
N LEU A 202 -0.54 10.17 17.62
CA LEU A 202 -1.15 8.92 17.21
C LEU A 202 -2.29 8.51 18.15
N PRO A 203 -3.45 8.07 17.62
CA PRO A 203 -4.49 7.45 18.42
C PRO A 203 -3.97 6.15 19.08
N ALA A 204 -4.28 5.98 20.36
CA ALA A 204 -3.87 4.80 21.11
C ALA A 204 -4.98 3.73 21.12
N PRO A 205 -4.66 2.44 21.20
CA PRO A 205 -5.64 1.35 21.20
C PRO A 205 -6.58 1.35 22.41
N PHE A 206 -6.30 2.17 23.40
CA PHE A 206 -7.09 2.38 24.62
C PHE A 206 -7.73 3.78 24.71
N ASP A 207 -7.64 4.60 23.66
CA ASP A 207 -8.27 5.91 23.62
C ASP A 207 -9.79 5.78 23.58
N ASN A 208 -10.47 6.56 24.41
CA ASN A 208 -11.93 6.68 24.32
C ASN A 208 -12.32 7.50 23.07
N LEU A 209 -13.62 7.47 22.73
CA LEU A 209 -14.13 8.13 21.53
C LEU A 209 -13.84 9.63 21.48
N THR A 210 -13.93 10.34 22.61
CA THR A 210 -13.66 11.78 22.65
C THR A 210 -12.20 12.09 22.29
N VAL A 211 -11.26 11.33 22.83
CA VAL A 211 -9.83 11.48 22.51
C VAL A 211 -9.56 11.20 21.03
N GLN A 212 -10.15 10.15 20.49
CA GLN A 212 -10.02 9.83 19.07
C GLN A 212 -10.55 10.98 18.20
N ILE A 213 -11.79 11.45 18.46
CA ILE A 213 -12.39 12.57 17.72
C ILE A 213 -11.47 13.80 17.79
N THR A 214 -10.89 14.12 18.96
CA THR A 214 -9.98 15.26 19.10
C THR A 214 -8.75 15.07 18.22
N LYS A 215 -8.03 13.94 18.31
CA LYS A 215 -6.81 13.70 17.53
C LYS A 215 -7.07 13.76 16.01
N PHE A 216 -8.21 13.27 15.55
CA PHE A 216 -8.59 13.37 14.15
C PHE A 216 -9.03 14.79 13.75
N SER A 217 -9.77 15.50 14.61
CA SER A 217 -10.19 16.88 14.34
C SER A 217 -9.00 17.86 14.32
N ASP A 218 -7.97 17.62 15.10
CA ASP A 218 -6.72 18.41 15.08
C ASP A 218 -6.01 18.35 13.72
N LYS A 219 -6.31 17.31 12.93
CA LYS A 219 -5.85 17.12 11.56
C LYS A 219 -6.96 17.38 10.52
N ASN A 220 -8.02 18.09 10.93
CA ASN A 220 -9.17 18.45 10.12
C ASN A 220 -10.02 17.28 9.59
N PHE A 221 -9.95 16.09 10.20
CA PHE A 221 -10.83 14.98 9.84
C PHE A 221 -12.20 15.09 10.54
N THR A 222 -13.23 14.78 9.79
CA THR A 222 -14.59 14.61 10.33
C THR A 222 -14.72 13.27 11.05
N VAL A 223 -15.78 13.15 11.89
CA VAL A 223 -16.11 11.88 12.54
C VAL A 223 -16.33 10.75 11.53
N ARG A 224 -16.93 11.04 10.37
CA ARG A 224 -17.16 10.05 9.31
C ARG A 224 -15.85 9.55 8.72
N GLU A 225 -14.90 10.44 8.43
CA GLU A 225 -13.58 10.08 7.93
C GLU A 225 -12.74 9.31 8.97
N MET A 226 -12.84 9.67 10.25
CA MET A 226 -12.23 8.91 11.35
C MET A 226 -12.78 7.48 11.40
N VAL A 227 -14.11 7.31 11.39
CA VAL A 227 -14.71 5.98 11.41
C VAL A 227 -14.36 5.20 10.14
N ALA A 228 -14.28 5.86 8.96
CA ALA A 228 -13.86 5.20 7.73
C ALA A 228 -12.40 4.70 7.81
N LEU A 229 -11.48 5.51 8.33
CA LEU A 229 -10.07 5.11 8.49
C LEU A 229 -9.88 3.99 9.53
N ALA A 230 -10.72 3.93 10.57
CA ALA A 230 -10.73 2.81 11.50
C ALA A 230 -10.99 1.46 10.79
N GLY A 231 -11.66 1.48 9.63
CA GLY A 231 -11.86 0.31 8.77
C GLY A 231 -10.57 -0.36 8.28
N ALA A 232 -9.40 0.30 8.39
CA ALA A 232 -8.11 -0.37 8.18
C ALA A 232 -7.89 -1.56 9.13
N HIS A 233 -8.60 -1.60 10.26
CA HIS A 233 -8.55 -2.71 11.22
C HIS A 233 -9.34 -3.96 10.75
N THR A 234 -9.94 -3.93 9.56
CA THR A 234 -10.43 -5.16 8.91
C THR A 234 -9.28 -6.08 8.48
N VAL A 235 -8.04 -5.56 8.41
CA VAL A 235 -6.86 -6.36 8.11
C VAL A 235 -5.81 -6.25 9.20
N GLY A 236 -5.11 -7.36 9.45
CA GLY A 236 -3.97 -7.38 10.33
C GLY A 236 -4.23 -7.99 11.70
N PHE A 237 -3.26 -7.73 12.57
CA PHE A 237 -3.18 -8.35 13.89
C PHE A 237 -2.66 -7.35 14.92
N THR A 238 -3.15 -7.45 16.13
CA THR A 238 -2.59 -6.77 17.30
C THR A 238 -1.82 -7.76 18.16
N ARG A 239 -0.94 -7.26 19.02
CA ARG A 239 -0.28 -8.10 20.03
C ARG A 239 -1.22 -8.36 21.19
N CYS A 240 -1.19 -9.59 21.72
CA CYS A 240 -1.95 -9.92 22.91
C CYS A 240 -1.61 -9.03 24.12
N VAL A 241 -0.34 -8.60 24.26
CA VAL A 241 0.07 -7.64 25.30
C VAL A 241 -0.69 -6.32 25.21
N THR A 242 -0.98 -5.84 24.01
CA THR A 242 -1.78 -4.60 23.79
C THR A 242 -3.21 -4.78 24.29
N VAL A 243 -3.80 -5.94 24.01
CA VAL A 243 -5.16 -6.29 24.46
C VAL A 243 -5.17 -6.45 25.98
N CYS A 244 -4.23 -7.21 26.55
CA CYS A 244 -4.20 -7.55 27.96
C CYS A 244 -3.86 -6.38 28.89
N ASN A 245 -3.09 -5.42 28.44
CA ASN A 245 -2.73 -4.22 29.22
C ASN A 245 -3.82 -3.13 29.19
N SER A 246 -4.84 -3.30 28.39
CA SER A 246 -5.99 -2.40 28.36
C SER A 246 -6.89 -2.68 29.58
N ASN A 247 -7.13 -1.67 30.41
CA ASN A 247 -8.10 -1.78 31.51
C ASN A 247 -9.55 -1.98 31.05
N ASN A 248 -9.77 -1.89 29.75
CA ASN A 248 -11.09 -1.99 29.10
C ASN A 248 -11.04 -3.06 27.99
N VAL A 249 -10.54 -4.25 28.32
CA VAL A 249 -10.51 -5.39 27.40
C VAL A 249 -11.93 -5.79 27.06
N ASN A 250 -12.26 -5.82 25.78
CA ASN A 250 -13.52 -6.47 25.37
C ASN A 250 -13.43 -7.96 25.75
N PRO A 251 -14.45 -8.52 26.45
CA PRO A 251 -14.47 -9.94 26.81
C PRO A 251 -14.24 -10.87 25.61
N ALA A 252 -14.68 -10.52 24.41
CA ALA A 252 -14.44 -11.29 23.19
C ALA A 252 -12.94 -11.37 22.84
N ALA A 253 -12.19 -10.30 23.06
CA ALA A 253 -10.75 -10.25 22.82
C ALA A 253 -9.95 -11.08 23.84
N SER A 254 -10.41 -11.17 25.08
CA SER A 254 -9.72 -11.92 26.16
C SER A 254 -9.75 -13.44 25.97
N LEU A 255 -10.66 -13.96 25.15
CA LEU A 255 -10.77 -15.40 24.89
C LEU A 255 -9.63 -15.96 24.03
N SER A 256 -9.02 -15.15 23.19
CA SER A 256 -7.96 -15.57 22.26
C SER A 256 -6.56 -15.26 22.80
N CYS A 257 -6.43 -14.28 23.70
CA CYS A 257 -5.17 -13.86 24.29
C CYS A 257 -5.00 -14.46 25.70
N ASN A 258 -3.95 -15.24 25.91
CA ASN A 258 -3.59 -15.69 27.27
C ASN A 258 -2.87 -14.56 28.02
N CYS A 259 -3.65 -13.74 28.72
CA CYS A 259 -3.13 -12.59 29.49
C CYS A 259 -2.33 -12.99 30.74
N SER A 260 -2.29 -14.27 31.10
CA SER A 260 -1.52 -14.75 32.24
C SER A 260 -0.03 -14.94 31.94
N VAL A 261 0.37 -14.90 30.67
CA VAL A 261 1.78 -15.05 30.25
C VAL A 261 2.43 -13.69 30.15
N THR A 262 3.25 -13.36 31.14
CA THR A 262 3.92 -12.07 31.24
C THR A 262 5.01 -11.85 30.19
N GLN A 263 5.08 -10.63 29.67
CA GLN A 263 6.22 -9.84 29.17
C GLN A 263 6.92 -10.19 27.86
N ASN A 264 6.89 -11.40 27.32
CA ASN A 264 7.44 -11.71 25.98
C ASN A 264 6.35 -12.24 25.03
N ASN A 265 5.12 -11.76 25.19
CA ASN A 265 4.02 -12.27 24.41
C ASN A 265 4.09 -11.75 22.97
N THR A 266 4.76 -12.52 22.11
CA THR A 266 4.78 -12.36 20.66
C THR A 266 3.48 -12.85 20.02
N ASN A 267 2.54 -13.40 20.80
CA ASN A 267 1.28 -13.90 20.31
C ASN A 267 0.46 -12.76 19.72
N LEU A 268 -0.16 -13.07 18.61
CA LEU A 268 -0.95 -12.13 17.82
C LEU A 268 -2.43 -12.50 17.90
N GLN A 269 -3.25 -11.47 18.02
CA GLN A 269 -4.69 -11.53 17.91
C GLN A 269 -5.11 -10.91 16.59
N GLN A 270 -5.93 -11.59 15.82
CA GLN A 270 -6.59 -11.03 14.64
C GLN A 270 -7.45 -9.84 15.07
N LEU A 271 -7.47 -8.77 14.26
CA LEU A 271 -8.28 -7.59 14.53
C LEU A 271 -9.76 -7.82 14.19
N ASP A 272 -10.03 -8.66 13.18
CA ASP A 272 -11.35 -9.19 12.87
C ASP A 272 -11.28 -10.67 12.44
N THR A 273 -12.37 -11.23 11.95
CA THR A 273 -12.45 -12.63 11.54
C THR A 273 -11.90 -12.91 10.13
N THR A 274 -11.56 -11.88 9.36
CA THR A 274 -10.98 -11.94 8.00
C THR A 274 -9.66 -11.18 7.87
N PRO A 275 -8.65 -11.41 8.71
CA PRO A 275 -7.51 -10.52 8.96
C PRO A 275 -6.58 -10.28 7.75
N THR A 276 -6.85 -10.89 6.61
CA THR A 276 -6.09 -10.76 5.36
C THR A 276 -6.95 -10.37 4.16
N VAL A 277 -8.20 -9.98 4.40
CA VAL A 277 -9.14 -9.50 3.38
C VAL A 277 -9.65 -8.13 3.77
N PHE A 278 -9.49 -7.15 2.90
CA PHE A 278 -10.02 -5.81 3.13
C PHE A 278 -11.52 -5.80 2.78
N ASP A 279 -12.36 -5.86 3.81
CA ASP A 279 -13.82 -5.97 3.68
C ASP A 279 -14.58 -5.20 4.79
N LYS A 280 -15.83 -5.50 5.01
CA LYS A 280 -16.68 -4.83 6.00
C LYS A 280 -16.84 -5.59 7.32
N VAL A 281 -16.19 -6.75 7.46
CA VAL A 281 -16.39 -7.65 8.61
C VAL A 281 -16.00 -6.99 9.92
N TYR A 282 -14.98 -6.13 9.92
CA TYR A 282 -14.65 -5.29 11.08
C TYR A 282 -15.88 -4.55 11.66
N TYR A 283 -16.69 -3.90 10.82
CA TYR A 283 -17.90 -3.19 11.28
C TYR A 283 -19.03 -4.13 11.69
N GLU A 284 -19.13 -5.29 11.07
CA GLU A 284 -20.05 -6.35 11.51
C GLU A 284 -19.68 -6.87 12.90
N ASP A 285 -18.38 -7.04 13.17
CA ASP A 285 -17.85 -7.45 14.47
C ASP A 285 -18.11 -6.38 15.53
N LEU A 286 -17.94 -5.10 15.22
CA LEU A 286 -18.29 -4.01 16.13
C LEU A 286 -19.79 -4.03 16.51
N ASN A 287 -20.69 -4.24 15.55
CA ASN A 287 -22.13 -4.35 15.81
C ASN A 287 -22.49 -5.58 16.66
N ARG A 288 -21.67 -6.63 16.62
CA ARG A 288 -21.81 -7.83 17.48
C ARG A 288 -21.10 -7.70 18.82
N ASN A 289 -20.53 -6.53 19.12
CA ASN A 289 -19.70 -6.29 20.32
C ASN A 289 -18.45 -7.20 20.37
N GLN A 290 -17.84 -7.43 19.22
CA GLN A 290 -16.67 -8.29 19.04
C GLN A 290 -15.41 -7.51 18.63
N GLY A 291 -15.42 -6.19 18.71
CA GLY A 291 -14.23 -5.37 18.48
C GLY A 291 -13.09 -5.76 19.43
N ILE A 292 -11.90 -5.93 18.87
CA ILE A 292 -10.74 -6.43 19.65
C ILE A 292 -10.12 -5.33 20.50
N LEU A 293 -9.93 -4.14 19.93
CA LEU A 293 -9.38 -3.00 20.65
C LEU A 293 -10.52 -2.21 21.32
N PHE A 294 -10.21 -1.63 22.48
CA PHE A 294 -11.14 -0.73 23.14
C PHE A 294 -11.48 0.48 22.24
N SER A 295 -10.46 1.05 21.59
CA SER A 295 -10.64 2.15 20.63
C SER A 295 -11.56 1.82 19.46
N ASP A 296 -11.66 0.55 19.07
CA ASP A 296 -12.60 0.11 18.03
C ASP A 296 -14.02 0.00 18.56
N GLN A 297 -14.20 -0.70 19.68
CA GLN A 297 -15.52 -0.97 20.21
C GLN A 297 -16.27 0.29 20.66
N VAL A 298 -15.56 1.33 21.13
CA VAL A 298 -16.18 2.59 21.55
C VAL A 298 -16.88 3.34 20.40
N LEU A 299 -16.60 3.00 19.14
CA LEU A 299 -17.28 3.56 17.98
C LEU A 299 -18.79 3.25 17.98
N THR A 300 -19.22 2.19 18.66
CA THR A 300 -20.65 1.85 18.80
C THR A 300 -21.31 2.52 20.01
N GLY A 301 -20.53 3.19 20.87
CA GLY A 301 -21.00 3.81 22.10
C GLY A 301 -21.67 5.20 21.94
N ASN A 302 -21.68 5.77 20.74
CA ASN A 302 -22.27 7.07 20.44
C ASN A 302 -23.20 6.96 19.22
N THR A 303 -24.35 7.61 19.24
CA THR A 303 -25.36 7.50 18.18
C THR A 303 -24.84 7.89 16.80
N THR A 304 -23.99 8.90 16.70
CA THR A 304 -23.43 9.36 15.42
C THR A 304 -22.46 8.33 14.84
N THR A 305 -21.48 7.85 15.63
CA THR A 305 -20.50 6.86 15.16
C THR A 305 -21.13 5.50 14.93
N ALA A 306 -22.08 5.06 15.81
CA ALA A 306 -22.82 3.82 15.65
C ALA A 306 -23.64 3.78 14.34
N ALA A 307 -24.26 4.90 13.94
CA ALA A 307 -24.95 4.99 12.67
C ALA A 307 -24.00 4.81 11.46
N ILE A 308 -22.78 5.34 11.53
CA ILE A 308 -21.77 5.17 10.48
C ILE A 308 -21.28 3.71 10.45
N VAL A 309 -20.97 3.12 11.61
CA VAL A 309 -20.62 1.70 11.76
C VAL A 309 -21.70 0.80 11.14
N THR A 310 -22.96 1.07 11.43
CA THR A 310 -24.11 0.34 10.86
C THR A 310 -24.19 0.52 9.34
N THR A 311 -23.92 1.73 8.82
CA THR A 311 -23.89 1.99 7.38
C THR A 311 -22.81 1.13 6.70
N TYR A 312 -21.60 1.14 7.24
CA TYR A 312 -20.45 0.41 6.65
C TYR A 312 -20.61 -1.12 6.78
N SER A 313 -21.21 -1.62 7.85
CA SER A 313 -21.51 -3.05 7.99
C SER A 313 -22.53 -3.55 6.97
N ASN A 314 -23.39 -2.69 6.45
CA ASN A 314 -24.41 -3.04 5.47
C ASN A 314 -24.00 -2.81 4.02
N ASP A 315 -23.11 -1.86 3.74
CA ASP A 315 -22.74 -1.46 2.37
C ASP A 315 -21.22 -1.27 2.21
N SER A 316 -20.59 -2.27 1.58
CA SER A 316 -19.16 -2.23 1.27
C SER A 316 -18.78 -1.12 0.29
N ASN A 317 -19.67 -0.73 -0.64
CA ASN A 317 -19.35 0.31 -1.61
C ASN A 317 -19.24 1.68 -0.93
N VAL A 318 -20.14 1.95 0.02
CA VAL A 318 -20.10 3.19 0.82
C VAL A 318 -18.82 3.20 1.66
N LEU A 319 -18.49 2.07 2.33
CA LEU A 319 -17.23 1.94 3.07
C LEU A 319 -16.02 2.22 2.19
N PHE A 320 -15.91 1.53 1.07
CA PHE A 320 -14.72 1.64 0.20
C PHE A 320 -14.56 3.04 -0.39
N GLY A 321 -15.68 3.69 -0.76
CA GLY A 321 -15.66 5.06 -1.25
C GLY A 321 -15.18 6.06 -0.17
N ASP A 322 -15.72 5.97 1.03
CA ASP A 322 -15.38 6.85 2.15
C ASP A 322 -13.94 6.59 2.64
N PHE A 323 -13.52 5.31 2.70
CA PHE A 323 -12.15 4.94 3.05
C PHE A 323 -11.15 5.49 2.03
N ALA A 324 -11.41 5.32 0.74
CA ALA A 324 -10.57 5.86 -0.33
C ALA A 324 -10.44 7.39 -0.25
N ALA A 325 -11.55 8.10 -0.04
CA ALA A 325 -11.55 9.55 0.13
C ALA A 325 -10.77 9.99 1.37
N ALA A 326 -10.92 9.29 2.49
CA ALA A 326 -10.21 9.57 3.73
C ALA A 326 -8.70 9.27 3.61
N MET A 327 -8.31 8.20 2.91
CA MET A 327 -6.91 7.87 2.61
C MET A 327 -6.25 8.91 1.68
N ILE A 328 -6.97 9.41 0.67
CA ILE A 328 -6.49 10.51 -0.18
C ILE A 328 -6.26 11.76 0.68
N LYS A 329 -7.22 12.12 1.53
CA LYS A 329 -7.10 13.27 2.42
C LYS A 329 -5.93 13.11 3.38
N MET A 330 -5.78 11.94 4.01
CA MET A 330 -4.67 11.64 4.90
C MET A 330 -3.33 11.74 4.19
N GLY A 331 -3.21 11.12 3.02
CA GLY A 331 -2.00 11.17 2.22
C GLY A 331 -1.61 12.58 1.72
N ASN A 332 -2.49 13.56 1.86
CA ASN A 332 -2.25 14.96 1.53
C ASN A 332 -2.03 15.86 2.77
N LEU A 333 -1.88 15.28 3.96
CA LEU A 333 -1.51 16.06 5.15
C LEU A 333 -0.13 16.68 4.92
N PRO A 334 -0.02 18.03 4.98
CA PRO A 334 1.24 18.69 4.72
C PRO A 334 2.21 18.48 5.89
N PRO A 335 3.52 18.49 5.63
CA PRO A 335 4.52 18.54 6.67
C PRO A 335 4.33 19.74 7.60
N SER A 336 4.70 19.56 8.87
CA SER A 336 4.66 20.65 9.86
C SER A 336 5.50 21.85 9.42
N GLN A 337 5.06 23.05 9.80
CA GLN A 337 5.76 24.29 9.42
C GLN A 337 7.20 24.31 9.98
N GLY A 338 8.13 24.72 9.13
CA GLY A 338 9.56 24.87 9.51
C GLY A 338 10.38 23.59 9.40
N VAL A 339 9.77 22.44 9.07
CA VAL A 339 10.51 21.20 8.81
C VAL A 339 11.33 21.36 7.52
N GLN A 340 12.62 21.03 7.60
CA GLN A 340 13.45 20.98 6.41
C GLN A 340 13.18 19.69 5.62
N LEU A 341 13.01 19.84 4.32
CA LEU A 341 12.59 18.76 3.44
C LEU A 341 13.61 18.49 2.34
N GLU A 342 13.74 17.24 1.95
CA GLU A 342 14.55 16.78 0.83
C GLU A 342 13.84 15.66 0.06
N ILE A 343 14.49 15.06 -0.92
CA ILE A 343 14.15 13.74 -1.46
C ILE A 343 15.29 12.82 -1.05
N ARG A 344 15.04 11.94 -0.11
CA ARG A 344 16.09 11.05 0.42
C ARG A 344 16.51 10.01 -0.62
N ASP A 345 17.79 9.79 -0.71
CA ASP A 345 18.37 8.72 -1.52
C ASP A 345 18.16 7.34 -0.90
N VAL A 346 18.25 7.28 0.40
CA VAL A 346 17.99 6.08 1.23
C VAL A 346 16.95 6.47 2.26
N CYS A 347 15.85 5.72 2.35
CA CYS A 347 14.71 6.12 3.16
C CYS A 347 15.01 6.17 4.67
N SER A 348 15.98 5.40 5.14
CA SER A 348 16.32 5.31 6.55
C SER A 348 17.30 6.39 7.04
N ARG A 349 17.77 7.30 6.18
CA ARG A 349 18.74 8.34 6.57
C ARG A 349 18.64 9.59 5.73
N VAL A 350 19.03 10.69 6.34
CA VAL A 350 19.16 11.99 5.69
C VAL A 350 20.29 11.95 4.67
N ASN A 351 20.14 12.66 3.55
CA ASN A 351 21.20 12.79 2.58
C ASN A 351 22.42 13.53 3.19
N PRO A 352 23.65 13.12 2.87
CA PRO A 352 24.83 13.84 3.31
C PRO A 352 24.72 15.31 2.90
N SER A 353 25.05 16.22 3.81
CA SER A 353 25.20 17.63 3.46
C SER A 353 26.28 17.72 2.38
N SER A 354 25.97 18.34 1.24
CA SER A 354 27.02 18.73 0.29
C SER A 354 27.91 19.76 1.00
N VAL A 355 28.93 19.29 1.68
CA VAL A 355 30.02 20.16 2.09
C VAL A 355 30.64 20.60 0.77
N ALA A 356 30.41 21.86 0.39
CA ALA A 356 31.13 22.49 -0.70
C ALA A 356 32.61 22.24 -0.42
N SER A 357 33.24 21.43 -1.25
CA SER A 357 34.70 21.38 -1.32
C SER A 357 35.15 22.78 -1.71
N MET A 358 35.54 23.58 -0.72
CA MET A 358 36.34 24.77 -0.95
C MET A 358 37.79 24.37 -1.21
#